data_90d367a72531e0e284483e4bcf2b7155
#
_entry.id   90d367a72531e0e284483e4bcf2b7155
#
_cell.length_a   1.000
_cell.length_b   1.000
_cell.length_c   1.000
_cell.angle_alpha   90.00
_cell.angle_beta   90.00
_cell.angle_gamma   90.00
#
_symmetry.space_group_name_H-M   'P 1'
#
loop_
_entity.id
_entity.type
_entity.pdbx_description
1 polymer ?
#
loop_
_entity_poly.entity_id
_entity_poly.type
_entity_poly.pdbx_seq_one_letter_code
_entity_poly.pdbx_strand_id
1 'polypeptide(L)'
;MGSPLPPPIAEAQFYHWFWILGVLTLAVTTVAVVRRLRRHLESDVDTAFPSAYYGLLRGLGALWLLDGLLQAQPLMITRFIGGFLAPLIQGQPAFLRSLIDVGIRVWGINPVVWNECSTWIQIAIGFFLLFGSAPWRRFGLWLSVIWSVVVWVGGEAMGSLFNGGSWLGGSPGSALLYLLLAVLLLQPPAFWRSSRVTKTVSYSMAGLWGLSAFLQAWPASGFWQGQTLSSYVFSMADMPQPSFISSPMYAWAAQLGSHPARWNAGLVILFALLAALWIVRPRSVVTWWITALVTLSTWWFGQDFGVLGGMGTDPNSGVVVLLVLGTYAQMIALPVLGHAVWPRLFAKERVRS
;
A
#
# COMPACT_ATOMS: atom_id res chain seq x y z
N MET A 1 3.00 -33.70 5.54
CA MET A 1 3.60 -32.37 5.68
C MET A 1 4.86 -32.53 6.53
N GLY A 2 6.03 -32.12 6.03
CA GLY A 2 7.24 -32.13 6.79
C GLY A 2 7.07 -31.24 8.04
N SER A 3 7.69 -31.61 9.16
CA SER A 3 7.71 -30.77 10.35
C SER A 3 8.35 -29.41 10.00
N PRO A 4 7.76 -28.28 10.38
CA PRO A 4 8.36 -26.98 10.10
C PRO A 4 9.74 -26.92 10.73
N LEU A 5 10.70 -26.32 10.02
CA LEU A 5 12.04 -26.12 10.53
C LEU A 5 11.98 -25.29 11.83
N PRO A 6 12.83 -25.58 12.82
CA PRO A 6 12.98 -24.71 13.98
C PRO A 6 13.26 -23.25 13.55
N PRO A 7 12.68 -22.23 14.21
CA PRO A 7 12.83 -20.84 13.82
C PRO A 7 14.28 -20.39 13.50
N PRO A 8 15.30 -20.68 14.33
CA PRO A 8 16.66 -20.27 14.03
C PRO A 8 17.24 -20.88 12.74
N ILE A 9 16.83 -22.12 12.41
CA ILE A 9 17.29 -22.79 11.19
C ILE A 9 16.59 -22.18 9.97
N ALA A 10 15.27 -21.93 10.06
CA ALA A 10 14.51 -21.29 9.00
C ALA A 10 15.03 -19.88 8.67
N GLU A 11 15.30 -19.07 9.70
CA GLU A 11 15.88 -17.74 9.56
C GLU A 11 17.29 -17.79 8.96
N ALA A 12 18.15 -18.68 9.44
CA ALA A 12 19.51 -18.84 8.91
C ALA A 12 19.50 -19.24 7.42
N GLN A 13 18.61 -20.17 7.04
CA GLN A 13 18.44 -20.58 5.66
C GLN A 13 17.94 -19.43 4.77
N PHE A 14 16.94 -18.69 5.23
CA PHE A 14 16.41 -17.52 4.52
C PHE A 14 17.50 -16.47 4.32
N TYR A 15 18.14 -16.00 5.40
CA TYR A 15 19.13 -14.92 5.30
C TYR A 15 20.38 -15.29 4.55
N HIS A 16 20.75 -16.58 4.50
CA HIS A 16 21.84 -17.05 3.65
C HIS A 16 21.57 -16.72 2.17
N TRP A 17 20.41 -17.09 1.64
CA TRP A 17 20.03 -16.80 0.26
C TRP A 17 19.71 -15.34 0.04
N PHE A 18 19.03 -14.70 0.99
CA PHE A 18 18.72 -13.27 0.93
C PHE A 18 19.96 -12.40 0.72
N TRP A 19 21.03 -12.66 1.46
CA TRP A 19 22.27 -11.91 1.29
C TRP A 19 23.00 -12.21 -0.01
N ILE A 20 23.02 -13.46 -0.48
CA ILE A 20 23.60 -13.81 -1.78
C ILE A 20 22.88 -13.06 -2.91
N LEU A 21 21.55 -13.14 -2.94
CA LEU A 21 20.73 -12.45 -3.94
C LEU A 21 20.81 -10.93 -3.79
N GLY A 22 20.92 -10.42 -2.57
CA GLY A 22 21.11 -9.01 -2.26
C GLY A 22 22.41 -8.45 -2.84
N VAL A 23 23.52 -9.14 -2.65
CA VAL A 23 24.81 -8.76 -3.23
C VAL A 23 24.77 -8.79 -4.76
N LEU A 24 24.17 -9.82 -5.35
CA LEU A 24 24.01 -9.91 -6.80
C LEU A 24 23.14 -8.76 -7.35
N THR A 25 22.03 -8.45 -6.69
CA THR A 25 21.14 -7.35 -7.05
C THR A 25 21.87 -6.02 -6.95
N LEU A 26 22.62 -5.80 -5.87
CA LEU A 26 23.42 -4.58 -5.68
C LEU A 26 24.47 -4.42 -6.78
N ALA A 27 25.17 -5.49 -7.13
CA ALA A 27 26.17 -5.48 -8.19
C ALA A 27 25.55 -5.12 -9.56
N VAL A 28 24.43 -5.77 -9.92
CA VAL A 28 23.69 -5.46 -11.16
C VAL A 28 23.18 -4.02 -11.16
N THR A 29 22.67 -3.55 -10.03
CA THR A 29 22.20 -2.18 -9.85
C THR A 29 23.32 -1.17 -10.08
N THR A 30 24.46 -1.40 -9.43
CA THR A 30 25.62 -0.51 -9.56
C THR A 30 26.06 -0.40 -11.03
N VAL A 31 26.16 -1.53 -11.73
CA VAL A 31 26.51 -1.55 -13.16
C VAL A 31 25.44 -0.82 -13.98
N ALA A 32 24.16 -1.04 -13.71
CA ALA A 32 23.06 -0.37 -14.42
C ALA A 32 23.07 1.15 -14.19
N VAL A 33 23.26 1.59 -12.94
CA VAL A 33 23.36 3.02 -12.58
C VAL A 33 24.59 3.66 -13.21
N VAL A 34 25.76 3.03 -13.15
CA VAL A 34 26.98 3.55 -13.79
C VAL A 34 26.82 3.67 -15.31
N ARG A 35 26.24 2.64 -15.96
CA ARG A 35 25.93 2.69 -17.40
C ARG A 35 24.94 3.81 -17.73
N ARG A 36 23.94 4.02 -16.88
CA ARG A 36 22.95 5.07 -17.07
C ARG A 36 23.55 6.46 -16.88
N LEU A 37 24.39 6.67 -15.86
CA LEU A 37 25.10 7.94 -15.66
C LEU A 37 25.98 8.27 -16.85
N ARG A 38 26.71 7.31 -17.42
CA ARG A 38 27.49 7.49 -18.63
C ARG A 38 26.64 7.90 -19.84
N ARG A 39 25.45 7.28 -20.01
CA ARG A 39 24.51 7.62 -21.11
C ARG A 39 23.79 8.95 -20.90
N HIS A 40 23.50 9.37 -19.65
CA HIS A 40 22.85 10.65 -19.37
C HIS A 40 23.74 11.87 -19.60
N LEU A 41 25.04 11.67 -19.76
CA LEU A 41 25.93 12.72 -20.26
C LEU A 41 25.74 12.94 -21.78
N GLU A 42 25.00 12.06 -22.46
CA GLU A 42 24.84 12.04 -23.92
C GLU A 42 23.39 12.18 -24.44
N SER A 43 22.37 12.13 -23.57
CA SER A 43 20.96 12.10 -24.05
C SER A 43 19.97 12.94 -23.27
N ASP A 44 18.99 13.46 -24.00
CA ASP A 44 17.83 14.21 -23.51
C ASP A 44 17.01 13.47 -22.43
N VAL A 45 16.51 14.24 -21.46
CA VAL A 45 15.57 13.80 -20.45
C VAL A 45 14.34 13.20 -21.15
N ASP A 46 13.96 11.98 -20.76
CA ASP A 46 12.70 11.36 -21.21
C ASP A 46 11.51 12.26 -20.84
N THR A 47 11.08 13.09 -21.79
CA THR A 47 9.98 14.06 -21.64
C THR A 47 8.62 13.49 -22.03
N ALA A 48 8.54 12.17 -22.26
CA ALA A 48 7.31 11.53 -22.73
C ALA A 48 6.13 11.70 -21.76
N PHE A 49 6.39 11.62 -20.46
CA PHE A 49 5.37 11.73 -19.42
C PHE A 49 5.52 13.00 -18.55
N PRO A 50 4.45 13.49 -17.92
CA PRO A 50 4.53 14.59 -16.96
C PRO A 50 5.23 14.15 -15.65
N SER A 51 5.72 15.11 -14.87
CA SER A 51 6.42 14.86 -13.58
C SER A 51 5.58 14.04 -12.60
N ALA A 52 4.27 14.24 -12.56
CA ALA A 52 3.33 13.51 -11.74
C ALA A 52 3.35 12.00 -12.01
N TYR A 53 3.52 11.58 -13.27
CA TYR A 53 3.70 10.16 -13.62
C TYR A 53 4.93 9.56 -12.94
N TYR A 54 6.07 10.24 -13.04
CA TYR A 54 7.31 9.75 -12.44
C TYR A 54 7.28 9.79 -10.91
N GLY A 55 6.56 10.75 -10.33
CA GLY A 55 6.31 10.81 -8.89
C GLY A 55 5.55 9.57 -8.41
N LEU A 56 4.44 9.25 -9.09
CA LEU A 56 3.63 8.07 -8.77
C LEU A 56 4.38 6.76 -9.01
N LEU A 57 5.10 6.66 -10.12
CA LEU A 57 5.90 5.49 -10.48
C LEU A 57 6.98 5.20 -9.42
N ARG A 58 7.70 6.24 -8.98
CA ARG A 58 8.73 6.10 -7.94
C ARG A 58 8.14 5.80 -6.58
N GLY A 59 7.01 6.44 -6.25
CA GLY A 59 6.28 6.15 -5.01
C GLY A 59 5.84 4.69 -4.94
N LEU A 60 5.19 4.16 -5.99
CA LEU A 60 4.82 2.75 -6.05
C LEU A 60 6.05 1.84 -6.01
N GLY A 61 7.15 2.20 -6.68
CA GLY A 61 8.39 1.44 -6.63
C GLY A 61 9.01 1.41 -5.22
N ALA A 62 8.97 2.53 -4.49
CA ALA A 62 9.44 2.60 -3.12
C ALA A 62 8.58 1.77 -2.16
N LEU A 63 7.26 1.76 -2.35
CA LEU A 63 6.35 0.93 -1.58
C LEU A 63 6.66 -0.56 -1.79
N TRP A 64 6.80 -1.02 -3.03
CA TRP A 64 7.16 -2.41 -3.30
C TRP A 64 8.52 -2.83 -2.72
N LEU A 65 9.52 -1.93 -2.71
CA LEU A 65 10.78 -2.22 -2.03
C LEU A 65 10.58 -2.35 -0.52
N LEU A 66 9.79 -1.46 0.07
CA LEU A 66 9.49 -1.51 1.50
C LEU A 66 8.76 -2.82 1.86
N ASP A 67 7.76 -3.21 1.05
CA ASP A 67 7.00 -4.44 1.27
C ASP A 67 7.92 -5.68 1.20
N GLY A 68 8.83 -5.72 0.23
CA GLY A 68 9.82 -6.81 0.16
C GLY A 68 10.73 -6.86 1.38
N LEU A 69 11.15 -5.71 1.93
CA LEU A 69 11.94 -5.66 3.15
C LEU A 69 11.12 -6.06 4.39
N LEU A 70 9.85 -5.66 4.46
CA LEU A 70 8.94 -6.07 5.51
C LEU A 70 8.66 -7.58 5.45
N GLN A 71 8.53 -8.15 4.25
CA GLN A 71 8.38 -9.59 4.06
C GLN A 71 9.60 -10.38 4.54
N ALA A 72 10.80 -9.78 4.55
CA ALA A 72 12.04 -10.39 5.03
C ALA A 72 12.19 -10.38 6.57
N GLN A 73 11.22 -9.89 7.33
CA GLN A 73 11.28 -9.87 8.80
C GLN A 73 11.24 -11.29 9.40
N PRO A 74 11.90 -11.54 10.55
CA PRO A 74 11.96 -12.89 11.16
C PRO A 74 10.59 -13.53 11.40
N LEU A 75 9.61 -12.76 11.87
CA LEU A 75 8.26 -13.27 12.13
C LEU A 75 7.52 -13.66 10.85
N MET A 76 7.80 -13.00 9.72
CA MET A 76 7.24 -13.36 8.41
C MET A 76 7.83 -14.67 7.88
N ILE A 77 9.09 -14.97 8.22
CA ILE A 77 9.74 -16.25 7.87
C ILE A 77 9.13 -17.40 8.68
N THR A 78 8.89 -17.19 9.98
CA THR A 78 8.62 -18.25 10.93
C THR A 78 7.14 -18.41 11.30
N ARG A 79 6.34 -17.35 11.20
CA ARG A 79 4.93 -17.32 11.65
C ARG A 79 3.92 -16.90 10.58
N PHE A 80 4.32 -16.74 9.32
CA PHE A 80 3.45 -16.21 8.27
C PHE A 80 2.15 -17.00 8.11
N ILE A 81 2.23 -18.35 8.06
CA ILE A 81 1.04 -19.19 7.92
C ILE A 81 0.12 -19.04 9.15
N GLY A 82 0.65 -19.29 10.34
CA GLY A 82 -0.18 -19.34 11.56
C GLY A 82 -0.60 -17.98 12.09
N GLY A 83 0.27 -16.98 11.96
CA GLY A 83 0.04 -15.63 12.51
C GLY A 83 -0.62 -14.66 11.51
N PHE A 84 -0.53 -14.95 10.20
CA PHE A 84 -1.04 -14.05 9.19
C PHE A 84 -2.08 -14.70 8.26
N LEU A 85 -1.75 -15.78 7.54
CA LEU A 85 -2.66 -16.37 6.54
C LEU A 85 -3.86 -17.12 7.17
N ALA A 86 -3.63 -17.93 8.21
CA ALA A 86 -4.69 -18.72 8.81
C ALA A 86 -5.83 -17.87 9.43
N PRO A 87 -5.57 -16.74 10.10
CA PRO A 87 -6.62 -15.86 10.58
C PRO A 87 -7.51 -15.27 9.48
N LEU A 88 -6.97 -15.08 8.26
CA LEU A 88 -7.72 -14.51 7.13
C LEU A 88 -8.91 -15.37 6.67
N ILE A 89 -8.90 -16.67 6.97
CA ILE A 89 -9.98 -17.60 6.59
C ILE A 89 -11.28 -17.32 7.37
N GLN A 90 -11.17 -16.76 8.57
CA GLN A 90 -12.30 -16.59 9.46
C GLN A 90 -13.34 -15.63 8.87
N GLY A 91 -14.61 -16.05 8.89
CA GLY A 91 -15.72 -15.25 8.39
C GLY A 91 -15.83 -15.11 6.86
N GLN A 92 -14.89 -15.68 6.10
CA GLN A 92 -14.90 -15.57 4.65
C GLN A 92 -15.90 -16.51 3.99
N PRO A 93 -16.46 -16.14 2.81
CA PRO A 93 -17.29 -17.04 2.01
C PRO A 93 -16.49 -18.26 1.51
N ALA A 94 -17.19 -19.36 1.21
CA ALA A 94 -16.58 -20.66 0.91
C ALA A 94 -15.55 -20.61 -0.23
N PHE A 95 -15.84 -19.86 -1.31
CA PHE A 95 -14.91 -19.73 -2.44
C PHE A 95 -13.58 -19.11 -2.03
N LEU A 96 -13.62 -18.04 -1.22
CA LEU A 96 -12.42 -17.33 -0.81
C LEU A 96 -11.62 -18.12 0.23
N ARG A 97 -12.32 -18.78 1.16
CA ARG A 97 -11.69 -19.75 2.07
C ARG A 97 -10.91 -20.82 1.31
N SER A 98 -11.52 -21.41 0.27
CA SER A 98 -10.87 -22.44 -0.54
C SER A 98 -9.62 -21.91 -1.25
N LEU A 99 -9.65 -20.68 -1.77
CA LEU A 99 -8.49 -20.06 -2.41
C LEU A 99 -7.34 -19.82 -1.42
N ILE A 100 -7.66 -19.28 -0.23
CA ILE A 100 -6.68 -19.04 0.82
C ILE A 100 -6.11 -20.37 1.33
N ASP A 101 -6.93 -21.39 1.52
CA ASP A 101 -6.50 -22.75 1.90
C ASP A 101 -5.52 -23.37 0.89
N VAL A 102 -5.77 -23.17 -0.41
CA VAL A 102 -4.81 -23.59 -1.45
C VAL A 102 -3.49 -22.83 -1.27
N GLY A 103 -3.53 -21.51 -1.06
CA GLY A 103 -2.36 -20.69 -0.77
C GLY A 103 -1.57 -21.20 0.45
N ILE A 104 -2.26 -21.48 1.56
CA ILE A 104 -1.65 -22.03 2.80
C ILE A 104 -0.99 -23.39 2.52
N ARG A 105 -1.64 -24.28 1.77
CA ARG A 105 -1.06 -25.59 1.42
C ARG A 105 0.18 -25.45 0.56
N VAL A 106 0.14 -24.59 -0.45
CA VAL A 106 1.29 -24.32 -1.32
C VAL A 106 2.45 -23.74 -0.52
N TRP A 107 2.16 -22.71 0.31
CA TRP A 107 3.18 -22.10 1.17
C TRP A 107 3.76 -23.09 2.17
N GLY A 108 2.90 -23.97 2.72
CA GLY A 108 3.28 -25.01 3.66
C GLY A 108 4.20 -26.11 3.11
N ILE A 109 4.36 -26.23 1.77
CA ILE A 109 5.33 -27.15 1.16
C ILE A 109 6.76 -26.79 1.57
N ASN A 110 7.10 -25.51 1.46
CA ASN A 110 8.40 -24.97 1.91
C ASN A 110 8.26 -23.48 2.27
N PRO A 111 7.89 -23.15 3.51
CA PRO A 111 7.63 -21.77 3.92
C PRO A 111 8.80 -20.81 3.70
N VAL A 112 10.04 -21.28 3.89
CA VAL A 112 11.25 -20.46 3.71
C VAL A 112 11.41 -20.06 2.25
N VAL A 113 11.30 -21.02 1.32
CA VAL A 113 11.44 -20.75 -0.11
C VAL A 113 10.32 -19.83 -0.62
N TRP A 114 9.07 -20.08 -0.22
CA TRP A 114 7.96 -19.22 -0.66
C TRP A 114 8.07 -17.81 -0.10
N ASN A 115 8.53 -17.65 1.14
CA ASN A 115 8.79 -16.35 1.71
C ASN A 115 9.92 -15.62 0.96
N GLU A 116 11.01 -16.33 0.64
CA GLU A 116 12.12 -15.80 -0.17
C GLU A 116 11.63 -15.35 -1.56
N CYS A 117 10.86 -16.19 -2.25
CA CYS A 117 10.28 -15.85 -3.54
C CYS A 117 9.40 -14.58 -3.46
N SER A 118 8.53 -14.49 -2.47
CA SER A 118 7.68 -13.32 -2.26
C SER A 118 8.48 -12.06 -2.02
N THR A 119 9.48 -12.13 -1.14
CA THR A 119 10.42 -11.05 -0.84
C THR A 119 11.07 -10.53 -2.13
N TRP A 120 11.63 -11.43 -2.94
CA TRP A 120 12.36 -11.03 -4.14
C TRP A 120 11.49 -10.60 -5.29
N ILE A 121 10.26 -11.11 -5.40
CA ILE A 121 9.27 -10.58 -6.37
C ILE A 121 8.97 -9.11 -6.06
N GLN A 122 8.71 -8.77 -4.82
CA GLN A 122 8.39 -7.41 -4.38
C GLN A 122 9.60 -6.47 -4.56
N ILE A 123 10.80 -6.91 -4.15
CA ILE A 123 12.05 -6.16 -4.37
C ILE A 123 12.28 -5.95 -5.88
N ALA A 124 12.09 -6.97 -6.72
CA ALA A 124 12.28 -6.86 -8.16
C ALA A 124 11.29 -5.87 -8.80
N ILE A 125 10.02 -5.90 -8.40
CA ILE A 125 9.02 -4.91 -8.86
C ILE A 125 9.52 -3.51 -8.51
N GLY A 126 9.82 -3.25 -7.23
CA GLY A 126 10.29 -1.97 -6.77
C GLY A 126 11.55 -1.50 -7.52
N PHE A 127 12.49 -2.42 -7.71
CA PHE A 127 13.72 -2.17 -8.46
C PHE A 127 13.47 -1.75 -9.92
N PHE A 128 12.63 -2.49 -10.65
CA PHE A 128 12.30 -2.17 -12.04
C PHE A 128 11.59 -0.83 -12.17
N LEU A 129 10.72 -0.48 -11.23
CA LEU A 129 10.00 0.81 -11.26
C LEU A 129 10.92 2.00 -10.97
N LEU A 130 11.87 1.84 -10.05
CA LEU A 130 12.77 2.92 -9.64
C LEU A 130 13.94 3.10 -10.61
N PHE A 131 14.56 2.01 -11.04
CA PHE A 131 15.85 2.04 -11.73
C PHE A 131 15.80 1.51 -13.17
N GLY A 132 14.71 0.85 -13.57
CA GLY A 132 14.57 0.24 -14.88
C GLY A 132 14.50 1.25 -16.03
N SER A 133 14.95 0.85 -17.23
CA SER A 133 14.65 1.51 -18.49
C SER A 133 13.16 1.38 -18.84
N ALA A 134 12.66 2.08 -19.86
CA ALA A 134 11.25 2.05 -20.24
C ALA A 134 10.66 0.61 -20.40
N PRO A 135 11.31 -0.35 -21.09
CA PRO A 135 10.80 -1.71 -21.19
C PRO A 135 10.78 -2.44 -19.83
N TRP A 136 11.83 -2.26 -19.00
CA TRP A 136 11.91 -2.88 -17.68
C TRP A 136 10.89 -2.28 -16.70
N ARG A 137 10.64 -0.98 -16.75
CA ARG A 137 9.55 -0.32 -15.98
C ARG A 137 8.19 -0.89 -16.38
N ARG A 138 7.95 -1.08 -17.68
CA ARG A 138 6.70 -1.69 -18.16
C ARG A 138 6.55 -3.14 -17.72
N PHE A 139 7.63 -3.92 -17.75
CA PHE A 139 7.65 -5.27 -17.20
C PHE A 139 7.35 -5.26 -15.69
N GLY A 140 8.01 -4.39 -14.92
CA GLY A 140 7.75 -4.22 -13.48
C GLY A 140 6.30 -3.84 -13.18
N LEU A 141 5.66 -2.98 -14.00
CA LEU A 141 4.25 -2.64 -13.85
C LEU A 141 3.33 -3.85 -14.10
N TRP A 142 3.59 -4.66 -15.12
CA TRP A 142 2.83 -5.89 -15.34
C TRP A 142 3.03 -6.90 -14.22
N LEU A 143 4.26 -7.05 -13.74
CA LEU A 143 4.54 -7.91 -12.60
C LEU A 143 3.83 -7.40 -11.33
N SER A 144 3.80 -6.07 -11.12
CA SER A 144 3.02 -5.44 -10.06
C SER A 144 1.52 -5.77 -10.18
N VAL A 145 0.93 -5.68 -11.38
CA VAL A 145 -0.48 -6.05 -11.60
C VAL A 145 -0.74 -7.51 -11.18
N ILE A 146 0.08 -8.43 -11.68
CA ILE A 146 -0.11 -9.87 -11.40
C ILE A 146 0.09 -10.16 -9.90
N TRP A 147 1.18 -9.64 -9.32
CA TRP A 147 1.51 -9.90 -7.93
C TRP A 147 0.49 -9.26 -6.97
N SER A 148 0.01 -8.05 -7.28
CA SER A 148 -1.06 -7.41 -6.50
C SER A 148 -2.34 -8.25 -6.47
N VAL A 149 -2.73 -8.90 -7.57
CA VAL A 149 -3.88 -9.81 -7.57
C VAL A 149 -3.64 -11.00 -6.64
N VAL A 150 -2.44 -11.61 -6.70
CA VAL A 150 -2.08 -12.74 -5.83
C VAL A 150 -2.14 -12.34 -4.36
N VAL A 151 -1.53 -11.20 -4.00
CA VAL A 151 -1.52 -10.70 -2.63
C VAL A 151 -2.93 -10.29 -2.19
N TRP A 152 -3.69 -9.59 -3.02
CA TRP A 152 -5.05 -9.15 -2.67
C TRP A 152 -5.98 -10.31 -2.36
N VAL A 153 -5.93 -11.38 -3.16
CA VAL A 153 -6.78 -12.57 -2.96
C VAL A 153 -6.25 -13.45 -1.84
N GLY A 154 -4.96 -13.79 -1.87
CA GLY A 154 -4.36 -14.79 -0.97
C GLY A 154 -3.82 -14.22 0.34
N GLY A 155 -3.29 -13.00 0.31
CA GLY A 155 -2.66 -12.35 1.48
C GLY A 155 -3.55 -11.35 2.20
N GLU A 156 -4.52 -10.73 1.52
CA GLU A 156 -5.42 -9.75 2.12
C GLU A 156 -6.89 -10.21 2.17
N ALA A 157 -7.19 -11.44 1.74
CA ALA A 157 -8.56 -11.95 1.65
C ALA A 157 -9.52 -10.96 0.98
N MET A 158 -9.08 -10.39 -0.16
CA MET A 158 -9.78 -9.34 -0.91
C MET A 158 -10.08 -8.10 -0.05
N GLY A 159 -9.16 -7.75 0.87
CA GLY A 159 -9.31 -6.61 1.77
C GLY A 159 -10.46 -6.75 2.75
N SER A 160 -10.81 -7.97 3.12
CA SER A 160 -11.92 -8.27 4.03
C SER A 160 -13.30 -7.76 3.59
N LEU A 161 -13.51 -7.53 2.28
CA LEU A 161 -14.77 -7.00 1.74
C LEU A 161 -15.98 -7.85 2.07
N PHE A 162 -15.81 -9.16 2.30
CA PHE A 162 -16.91 -10.11 2.50
C PHE A 162 -17.18 -10.45 3.97
N ASN A 163 -16.33 -9.99 4.90
CA ASN A 163 -16.46 -10.32 6.33
C ASN A 163 -16.43 -9.09 7.24
N GLY A 164 -16.94 -7.97 6.77
CA GLY A 164 -17.07 -6.76 7.58
C GLY A 164 -15.84 -5.85 7.58
N GLY A 165 -15.07 -5.89 6.51
CA GLY A 165 -13.94 -4.96 6.33
C GLY A 165 -14.35 -3.50 6.43
N SER A 166 -13.40 -2.65 6.80
CA SER A 166 -13.57 -1.21 6.93
C SER A 166 -12.32 -0.49 6.43
N TRP A 167 -12.47 0.75 5.98
CA TRP A 167 -11.33 1.61 5.69
C TRP A 167 -10.41 1.77 6.91
N LEU A 168 -10.93 1.74 8.12
CA LEU A 168 -10.12 1.75 9.33
C LEU A 168 -9.13 0.59 9.37
N GLY A 169 -9.48 -0.57 8.81
CA GLY A 169 -8.63 -1.74 8.68
C GLY A 169 -7.90 -1.84 7.34
N GLY A 170 -7.90 -0.77 6.54
CA GLY A 170 -7.22 -0.76 5.26
C GLY A 170 -8.04 -1.31 4.09
N SER A 171 -9.33 -1.71 4.28
CA SER A 171 -10.18 -2.12 3.14
C SER A 171 -10.29 -1.00 2.11
N PRO A 172 -10.26 -1.29 0.82
CA PRO A 172 -10.37 -2.62 0.19
C PRO A 172 -9.05 -3.38 0.02
N GLY A 173 -8.00 -2.99 0.72
CA GLY A 173 -6.69 -3.61 0.68
C GLY A 173 -5.65 -2.79 -0.11
N SER A 174 -4.43 -2.74 0.41
CA SER A 174 -3.30 -2.02 -0.19
C SER A 174 -2.93 -2.61 -1.55
N ALA A 175 -2.95 -3.93 -1.68
CA ALA A 175 -2.62 -4.61 -2.93
C ALA A 175 -3.62 -4.28 -4.06
N LEU A 176 -4.93 -4.11 -3.77
CA LEU A 176 -5.88 -3.61 -4.76
C LEU A 176 -5.54 -2.18 -5.21
N LEU A 177 -5.14 -1.33 -4.27
CA LEU A 177 -4.73 0.03 -4.61
C LEU A 177 -3.45 0.03 -5.46
N TYR A 178 -2.47 -0.82 -5.16
CA TYR A 178 -1.26 -1.00 -5.98
C TYR A 178 -1.61 -1.48 -7.40
N LEU A 179 -2.53 -2.44 -7.52
CA LEU A 179 -3.07 -2.90 -8.81
C LEU A 179 -3.61 -1.72 -9.63
N LEU A 180 -4.47 -0.90 -9.03
CA LEU A 180 -5.07 0.26 -9.69
C LEU A 180 -4.02 1.30 -10.09
N LEU A 181 -3.00 1.55 -9.25
CA LEU A 181 -1.90 2.43 -9.60
C LEU A 181 -1.05 1.88 -10.74
N ALA A 182 -0.74 0.58 -10.74
CA ALA A 182 0.01 -0.04 -11.82
C ALA A 182 -0.74 0.03 -13.15
N VAL A 183 -2.06 -0.24 -13.15
CA VAL A 183 -2.93 -0.09 -14.34
C VAL A 183 -2.98 1.37 -14.82
N LEU A 184 -3.05 2.32 -13.91
CA LEU A 184 -3.01 3.75 -14.24
C LEU A 184 -1.66 4.13 -14.88
N LEU A 185 -0.55 3.64 -14.35
CA LEU A 185 0.80 3.88 -14.86
C LEU A 185 1.07 3.19 -16.21
N LEU A 186 0.36 2.14 -16.54
CA LEU A 186 0.42 1.49 -17.87
C LEU A 186 -0.24 2.29 -18.98
N GLN A 187 -1.02 3.35 -18.65
CA GLN A 187 -1.68 4.18 -19.65
C GLN A 187 -0.68 5.00 -20.48
N PRO A 188 -0.97 5.26 -21.76
CA PRO A 188 -0.07 5.95 -22.67
C PRO A 188 0.16 7.41 -22.29
N PRO A 189 1.25 8.06 -22.77
CA PRO A 189 1.55 9.47 -22.48
C PRO A 189 0.41 10.43 -22.81
N ALA A 190 -0.34 10.17 -23.88
CA ALA A 190 -1.49 10.99 -24.28
C ALA A 190 -2.61 11.02 -23.21
N PHE A 191 -2.81 9.91 -22.49
CA PHE A 191 -3.76 9.85 -21.36
C PHE A 191 -3.26 10.74 -20.22
N TRP A 192 -1.98 10.66 -19.86
CA TRP A 192 -1.37 11.41 -18.76
C TRP A 192 -1.30 12.93 -19.01
N ARG A 193 -1.28 13.35 -20.29
CA ARG A 193 -1.28 14.76 -20.69
C ARG A 193 -2.71 15.32 -20.86
N SER A 194 -3.73 14.49 -20.74
CA SER A 194 -5.13 14.88 -20.90
C SER A 194 -5.85 15.05 -19.56
N SER A 195 -7.00 15.70 -19.56
CA SER A 195 -7.87 15.78 -18.38
C SER A 195 -8.48 14.43 -17.96
N ARG A 196 -8.28 13.37 -18.75
CA ARG A 196 -8.79 12.03 -18.43
C ARG A 196 -8.14 11.48 -17.15
N VAL A 197 -6.83 11.67 -16.96
CA VAL A 197 -6.14 11.20 -15.77
C VAL A 197 -6.69 11.84 -14.50
N THR A 198 -6.92 13.15 -14.47
CA THR A 198 -7.48 13.84 -13.30
C THR A 198 -8.91 13.42 -13.01
N LYS A 199 -9.72 13.20 -14.05
CA LYS A 199 -11.08 12.67 -13.92
C LYS A 199 -11.06 11.22 -13.37
N THR A 200 -10.19 10.35 -13.92
CA THR A 200 -10.04 8.98 -13.44
C THR A 200 -9.67 8.96 -11.96
N VAL A 201 -8.64 9.71 -11.55
CA VAL A 201 -8.25 9.78 -10.13
C VAL A 201 -9.41 10.31 -9.27
N SER A 202 -10.11 11.37 -9.70
CA SER A 202 -11.23 11.93 -8.94
C SER A 202 -12.35 10.91 -8.73
N TYR A 203 -12.76 10.20 -9.79
CA TYR A 203 -13.79 9.16 -9.68
C TYR A 203 -13.33 7.94 -8.90
N SER A 204 -12.05 7.55 -9.01
CA SER A 204 -11.48 6.47 -8.19
C SER A 204 -11.49 6.84 -6.70
N MET A 205 -11.13 8.08 -6.35
CA MET A 205 -11.21 8.57 -4.98
C MET A 205 -12.66 8.64 -4.46
N ALA A 206 -13.60 9.10 -5.29
CA ALA A 206 -15.02 9.09 -4.96
C ALA A 206 -15.52 7.65 -4.72
N GLY A 207 -15.14 6.73 -5.59
CA GLY A 207 -15.48 5.31 -5.46
C GLY A 207 -14.88 4.67 -4.19
N LEU A 208 -13.63 4.97 -3.89
CA LEU A 208 -12.96 4.49 -2.67
C LEU A 208 -13.69 4.95 -1.41
N TRP A 209 -13.99 6.25 -1.31
CA TRP A 209 -14.67 6.81 -0.15
C TRP A 209 -16.13 6.39 -0.08
N GLY A 210 -16.81 6.22 -1.24
CA GLY A 210 -18.16 5.66 -1.30
C GLY A 210 -18.20 4.21 -0.84
N LEU A 211 -17.26 3.38 -1.28
CA LEU A 211 -17.08 2.01 -0.77
C LEU A 211 -16.77 2.00 0.72
N SER A 212 -15.90 2.89 1.19
CA SER A 212 -15.57 3.02 2.62
C SER A 212 -16.80 3.36 3.46
N ALA A 213 -17.65 4.29 2.99
CA ALA A 213 -18.92 4.61 3.65
C ALA A 213 -19.88 3.41 3.67
N PHE A 214 -20.00 2.70 2.55
CA PHE A 214 -20.83 1.51 2.45
C PHE A 214 -20.38 0.40 3.41
N LEU A 215 -19.10 0.07 3.42
CA LEU A 215 -18.53 -0.96 4.30
C LEU A 215 -18.68 -0.57 5.77
N GLN A 216 -18.46 0.69 6.12
CA GLN A 216 -18.63 1.20 7.48
C GLN A 216 -20.09 1.15 7.94
N ALA A 217 -21.03 1.39 7.01
CA ALA A 217 -22.46 1.33 7.28
C ALA A 217 -23.02 -0.11 7.34
N TRP A 218 -22.27 -1.08 6.81
CA TRP A 218 -22.76 -2.46 6.67
C TRP A 218 -23.01 -3.09 8.05
N PRO A 219 -24.25 -3.58 8.33
CA PRO A 219 -24.57 -4.14 9.64
C PRO A 219 -23.71 -5.34 10.05
N ALA A 220 -23.28 -6.16 9.07
CA ALA A 220 -22.46 -7.35 9.31
C ALA A 220 -21.04 -7.03 9.84
N SER A 221 -20.57 -5.78 9.72
CA SER A 221 -19.30 -5.36 10.33
C SER A 221 -19.34 -5.38 11.86
N GLY A 222 -20.53 -5.35 12.46
CA GLY A 222 -20.72 -5.28 13.91
C GLY A 222 -20.42 -3.91 14.55
N PHE A 223 -20.07 -2.90 13.75
CA PHE A 223 -19.64 -1.56 14.27
C PHE A 223 -20.79 -0.73 14.86
N TRP A 224 -22.04 -1.11 14.60
CA TRP A 224 -23.21 -0.43 15.14
C TRP A 224 -23.53 -0.82 16.59
N GLN A 225 -22.99 -1.96 17.06
CA GLN A 225 -23.35 -2.53 18.35
C GLN A 225 -22.10 -3.04 19.09
N GLY A 226 -22.20 -3.09 20.43
CA GLY A 226 -21.16 -3.64 21.27
C GLY A 226 -19.84 -2.89 21.20
N GLN A 227 -18.75 -3.61 21.39
CA GLN A 227 -17.39 -3.08 21.47
C GLN A 227 -16.55 -3.33 20.21
N THR A 228 -17.13 -3.81 19.12
CA THR A 228 -16.39 -4.24 17.91
C THR A 228 -15.48 -3.16 17.38
N LEU A 229 -15.99 -1.92 17.21
CA LEU A 229 -15.21 -0.79 16.72
C LEU A 229 -14.10 -0.38 17.69
N SER A 230 -14.38 -0.34 18.97
CA SER A 230 -13.41 -0.05 20.04
C SER A 230 -12.33 -1.13 20.12
N SER A 231 -12.75 -2.39 20.17
CA SER A 231 -11.83 -3.55 20.23
C SER A 231 -10.90 -3.61 19.02
N TYR A 232 -11.41 -3.23 17.85
CA TYR A 232 -10.59 -3.16 16.64
C TYR A 232 -9.42 -2.18 16.82
N VAL A 233 -9.70 -0.94 17.23
CA VAL A 233 -8.63 0.08 17.45
C VAL A 233 -7.74 -0.31 18.63
N PHE A 234 -8.31 -0.91 19.67
CA PHE A 234 -7.56 -1.42 20.81
C PHE A 234 -6.55 -2.48 20.40
N SER A 235 -6.94 -3.44 19.54
CA SER A 235 -6.03 -4.48 19.05
C SER A 235 -4.85 -3.93 18.25
N MET A 236 -5.05 -2.83 17.52
CA MET A 236 -3.96 -2.14 16.84
C MET A 236 -3.04 -1.41 17.85
N ALA A 237 -3.61 -0.80 18.89
CA ALA A 237 -2.84 -0.15 19.95
C ALA A 237 -2.00 -1.13 20.77
N ASP A 238 -2.46 -2.39 20.88
CA ASP A 238 -1.79 -3.47 21.65
C ASP A 238 -0.62 -4.13 20.89
N MET A 239 -0.40 -3.77 19.64
CA MET A 239 0.77 -4.21 18.89
C MET A 239 2.06 -3.65 19.49
N PRO A 240 3.19 -4.38 19.44
CA PRO A 240 4.47 -3.90 19.94
C PRO A 240 4.92 -2.61 19.24
N GLN A 241 4.80 -1.47 19.94
CA GLN A 241 5.09 -0.16 19.39
C GLN A 241 5.41 0.86 20.49
N PRO A 242 6.04 2.02 20.17
CA PRO A 242 6.31 3.07 21.14
C PRO A 242 5.03 3.65 21.75
N SER A 243 5.06 3.95 23.05
CA SER A 243 3.90 4.44 23.79
C SER A 243 3.32 5.76 23.26
N PHE A 244 4.13 6.64 22.65
CA PHE A 244 3.64 7.86 22.04
C PHE A 244 2.74 7.62 20.82
N ILE A 245 2.82 6.44 20.19
CA ILE A 245 1.94 5.99 19.10
C ILE A 245 0.70 5.32 19.69
N SER A 246 0.87 4.37 20.63
CA SER A 246 -0.24 3.55 21.16
C SER A 246 -1.14 4.30 22.14
N SER A 247 -0.59 5.21 22.96
CA SER A 247 -1.40 5.91 23.97
C SER A 247 -2.58 6.72 23.41
N PRO A 248 -2.43 7.51 22.32
CA PRO A 248 -3.56 8.16 21.67
C PRO A 248 -4.58 7.19 21.10
N MET A 249 -4.13 6.01 20.61
CA MET A 249 -5.01 4.98 20.08
C MET A 249 -5.86 4.33 21.17
N TYR A 250 -5.29 4.04 22.34
CA TYR A 250 -6.04 3.57 23.50
C TYR A 250 -7.09 4.59 23.96
N ALA A 251 -6.72 5.87 24.01
CA ALA A 251 -7.65 6.92 24.37
C ALA A 251 -8.82 7.02 23.38
N TRP A 252 -8.55 6.88 22.09
CA TRP A 252 -9.59 6.89 21.05
C TRP A 252 -10.44 5.63 21.11
N ALA A 253 -9.87 4.45 21.32
CA ALA A 253 -10.61 3.21 21.51
C ALA A 253 -11.60 3.30 22.65
N ALA A 254 -11.22 3.90 23.79
CA ALA A 254 -12.09 4.15 24.91
C ALA A 254 -13.28 5.06 24.55
N GLN A 255 -13.02 6.13 23.78
CA GLN A 255 -14.08 7.01 23.27
C GLN A 255 -15.05 6.30 22.33
N LEU A 256 -14.53 5.47 21.40
CA LEU A 256 -15.34 4.66 20.50
C LEU A 256 -16.26 3.71 21.28
N GLY A 257 -15.74 3.11 22.36
CA GLY A 257 -16.51 2.22 23.24
C GLY A 257 -17.63 2.89 24.03
N SER A 258 -17.53 4.19 24.28
CA SER A 258 -18.54 4.94 25.05
C SER A 258 -19.88 5.07 24.29
N HIS A 259 -19.83 5.29 22.97
CA HIS A 259 -21.02 5.49 22.12
C HIS A 259 -20.79 4.90 20.72
N PRO A 260 -20.64 3.59 20.54
CA PRO A 260 -20.19 2.98 19.29
C PRO A 260 -21.05 3.36 18.07
N ALA A 261 -22.39 3.33 18.21
CA ALA A 261 -23.29 3.70 17.11
C ALA A 261 -23.15 5.16 16.65
N ARG A 262 -22.90 6.09 17.57
CA ARG A 262 -22.70 7.50 17.22
C ARG A 262 -21.38 7.73 16.51
N TRP A 263 -20.31 7.12 16.99
CA TRP A 263 -19.01 7.18 16.36
C TRP A 263 -19.02 6.52 14.97
N ASN A 264 -19.68 5.35 14.87
CA ASN A 264 -19.81 4.67 13.58
C ASN A 264 -20.60 5.52 12.57
N ALA A 265 -21.74 6.11 12.99
CA ALA A 265 -22.51 7.03 12.15
C ALA A 265 -21.67 8.24 11.70
N GLY A 266 -20.85 8.79 12.60
CA GLY A 266 -19.91 9.87 12.26
C GLY A 266 -18.91 9.48 11.18
N LEU A 267 -18.33 8.27 11.26
CA LEU A 267 -17.41 7.75 10.24
C LEU A 267 -18.12 7.51 8.90
N VAL A 268 -19.33 6.93 8.91
CA VAL A 268 -20.14 6.74 7.69
C VAL A 268 -20.39 8.07 7.00
N ILE A 269 -20.85 9.07 7.75
CA ILE A 269 -21.13 10.41 7.22
C ILE A 269 -19.84 11.04 6.68
N LEU A 270 -18.75 10.94 7.40
CA LEU A 270 -17.45 11.49 6.99
C LEU A 270 -16.96 10.89 5.66
N PHE A 271 -17.02 9.57 5.52
CA PHE A 271 -16.61 8.90 4.28
C PHE A 271 -17.56 9.21 3.12
N ALA A 272 -18.88 9.29 3.38
CA ALA A 272 -19.86 9.71 2.35
C ALA A 272 -19.64 11.16 1.90
N LEU A 273 -19.31 12.06 2.83
CA LEU A 273 -18.96 13.45 2.50
C LEU A 273 -17.69 13.53 1.66
N LEU A 274 -16.66 12.74 1.96
CA LEU A 274 -15.46 12.67 1.14
C LEU A 274 -15.78 12.18 -0.27
N ALA A 275 -16.61 11.14 -0.42
CA ALA A 275 -17.04 10.67 -1.73
C ALA A 275 -17.76 11.78 -2.52
N ALA A 276 -18.68 12.49 -1.88
CA ALA A 276 -19.40 13.61 -2.49
C ALA A 276 -18.46 14.77 -2.88
N LEU A 277 -17.51 15.14 -2.01
CA LEU A 277 -16.53 16.19 -2.30
C LEU A 277 -15.65 15.84 -3.52
N TRP A 278 -15.23 14.58 -3.67
CA TRP A 278 -14.47 14.13 -4.82
C TRP A 278 -15.27 14.11 -6.13
N ILE A 279 -16.60 14.05 -6.08
CA ILE A 279 -17.49 14.21 -7.24
C ILE A 279 -17.70 15.71 -7.55
N VAL A 280 -18.05 16.50 -6.54
CA VAL A 280 -18.55 17.88 -6.74
C VAL A 280 -17.41 18.89 -6.83
N ARG A 281 -16.36 18.73 -6.00
CA ARG A 281 -15.26 19.70 -5.87
C ARG A 281 -13.88 19.03 -5.83
N PRO A 282 -13.52 18.16 -6.81
CA PRO A 282 -12.27 17.39 -6.77
C PRO A 282 -11.00 18.28 -6.76
N ARG A 283 -11.08 19.49 -7.33
CA ARG A 283 -9.95 20.43 -7.40
C ARG A 283 -9.85 21.39 -6.21
N SER A 284 -10.72 21.24 -5.21
CA SER A 284 -10.73 22.11 -4.03
C SER A 284 -9.59 21.77 -3.09
N VAL A 285 -8.86 22.78 -2.61
CA VAL A 285 -7.86 22.66 -1.55
C VAL A 285 -8.48 22.06 -0.28
N VAL A 286 -9.75 22.41 0.01
CA VAL A 286 -10.48 21.87 1.17
C VAL A 286 -10.70 20.36 1.00
N THR A 287 -11.15 19.89 -0.17
CA THR A 287 -11.30 18.45 -0.47
C THR A 287 -9.99 17.71 -0.24
N TRP A 288 -8.89 18.27 -0.73
CA TRP A 288 -7.55 17.69 -0.58
C TRP A 288 -7.16 17.58 0.91
N TRP A 289 -7.25 18.68 1.67
CA TRP A 289 -6.84 18.70 3.08
C TRP A 289 -7.69 17.80 3.96
N ILE A 290 -9.03 17.82 3.79
CA ILE A 290 -9.90 16.92 4.56
C ILE A 290 -9.55 15.47 4.26
N THR A 291 -9.35 15.12 2.98
CA THR A 291 -8.95 13.76 2.60
C THR A 291 -7.59 13.38 3.21
N ALA A 292 -6.60 14.27 3.16
CA ALA A 292 -5.28 14.03 3.74
C ALA A 292 -5.36 13.82 5.26
N LEU A 293 -6.08 14.68 5.98
CA LEU A 293 -6.24 14.57 7.43
C LEU A 293 -6.98 13.29 7.84
N VAL A 294 -8.09 12.96 7.16
CA VAL A 294 -8.82 11.72 7.42
C VAL A 294 -7.95 10.50 7.13
N THR A 295 -7.23 10.51 6.01
CA THR A 295 -6.33 9.40 5.66
C THR A 295 -5.20 9.24 6.68
N LEU A 296 -4.53 10.33 7.07
CA LEU A 296 -3.48 10.29 8.09
C LEU A 296 -4.00 9.79 9.44
N SER A 297 -5.16 10.29 9.87
CA SER A 297 -5.77 9.88 11.14
C SER A 297 -6.14 8.39 11.13
N THR A 298 -6.79 7.92 10.06
CA THR A 298 -7.20 6.51 9.96
C THR A 298 -6.00 5.58 9.73
N TRP A 299 -4.96 6.03 9.03
CA TRP A 299 -3.72 5.29 8.85
C TRP A 299 -2.97 5.11 10.17
N TRP A 300 -2.98 6.12 11.04
CA TRP A 300 -2.44 5.98 12.39
C TRP A 300 -3.34 5.14 13.28
N PHE A 301 -4.58 5.61 13.54
CA PHE A 301 -5.45 5.06 14.57
C PHE A 301 -6.08 3.71 14.23
N GLY A 302 -6.26 3.40 12.96
CA GLY A 302 -6.93 2.20 12.52
C GLY A 302 -6.03 1.19 11.81
N GLN A 303 -4.99 1.66 11.12
CA GLN A 303 -4.09 0.81 10.34
C GLN A 303 -2.70 0.66 10.97
N ASP A 304 -2.43 1.35 12.09
CA ASP A 304 -1.16 1.30 12.81
C ASP A 304 0.06 1.47 11.90
N PHE A 305 -0.07 2.34 10.89
CA PHE A 305 0.89 2.57 9.81
C PHE A 305 1.23 1.32 8.97
N GLY A 306 0.76 0.12 9.33
CA GLY A 306 0.99 -1.15 8.65
C GLY A 306 2.40 -1.72 8.78
N VAL A 307 3.35 -1.03 9.40
CA VAL A 307 4.76 -1.42 9.47
C VAL A 307 5.23 -1.79 10.88
N LEU A 308 4.38 -1.58 11.89
CA LEU A 308 4.71 -1.83 13.29
C LEU A 308 4.38 -3.26 13.71
N GLY A 309 4.84 -3.67 14.89
CA GLY A 309 4.55 -4.98 15.46
C GLY A 309 5.35 -6.16 14.92
N GLY A 310 6.25 -5.94 13.94
CA GLY A 310 7.14 -6.97 13.38
C GLY A 310 6.47 -8.00 12.47
N MET A 311 5.18 -7.82 12.15
CA MET A 311 4.40 -8.67 11.23
C MET A 311 3.72 -7.86 10.12
N GLY A 312 4.02 -6.58 9.96
CA GLY A 312 3.54 -5.79 8.84
C GLY A 312 4.13 -6.30 7.53
N THR A 313 3.30 -6.45 6.50
CA THR A 313 3.71 -6.88 5.15
C THR A 313 3.85 -5.71 4.19
N ASP A 314 3.20 -4.60 4.50
CA ASP A 314 3.16 -3.36 3.74
C ASP A 314 2.70 -2.20 4.64
N PRO A 315 2.92 -0.94 4.23
CA PRO A 315 2.50 0.22 5.02
C PRO A 315 0.99 0.51 4.93
N ASN A 316 0.19 -0.46 4.51
CA ASN A 316 -1.27 -0.43 4.42
C ASN A 316 -1.83 0.63 3.44
N SER A 317 -3.16 0.74 3.35
CA SER A 317 -3.86 1.55 2.33
C SER A 317 -3.67 3.07 2.49
N GLY A 318 -3.41 3.55 3.72
CA GLY A 318 -3.33 4.99 4.00
C GLY A 318 -2.22 5.69 3.22
N VAL A 319 -1.01 5.14 3.21
CA VAL A 319 0.13 5.73 2.49
C VAL A 319 -0.10 5.76 0.97
N VAL A 320 -0.80 4.77 0.43
CA VAL A 320 -1.13 4.73 -1.01
C VAL A 320 -2.03 5.89 -1.39
N VAL A 321 -3.05 6.16 -0.58
CA VAL A 321 -3.94 7.32 -0.79
C VAL A 321 -3.18 8.64 -0.66
N LEU A 322 -2.27 8.76 0.30
CA LEU A 322 -1.42 9.95 0.43
C LEU A 322 -0.51 10.15 -0.81
N LEU A 323 0.05 9.08 -1.36
CA LEU A 323 0.81 9.12 -2.60
C LEU A 323 -0.05 9.61 -3.78
N VAL A 324 -1.29 9.12 -3.90
CA VAL A 324 -2.25 9.58 -4.92
C VAL A 324 -2.59 11.04 -4.72
N LEU A 325 -2.83 11.49 -3.49
CA LEU A 325 -3.10 12.89 -3.18
C LEU A 325 -1.96 13.82 -3.58
N GLY A 326 -0.72 13.45 -3.24
CA GLY A 326 0.47 14.21 -3.65
C GLY A 326 0.62 14.30 -5.18
N THR A 327 0.39 13.19 -5.86
CA THR A 327 0.41 13.13 -7.34
C THR A 327 -0.71 13.98 -7.95
N TYR A 328 -1.92 13.89 -7.41
CA TYR A 328 -3.07 14.67 -7.87
C TYR A 328 -2.86 16.16 -7.68
N ALA A 329 -2.30 16.59 -6.54
CA ALA A 329 -1.96 17.98 -6.29
C ALA A 329 -0.98 18.55 -7.34
N GLN A 330 0.00 17.75 -7.77
CA GLN A 330 0.90 18.13 -8.86
C GLN A 330 0.17 18.25 -10.20
N MET A 331 -0.76 17.31 -10.52
CA MET A 331 -1.51 17.33 -11.78
C MET A 331 -2.40 18.57 -11.94
N ILE A 332 -2.94 19.10 -10.85
CA ILE A 332 -3.88 20.24 -10.87
C ILE A 332 -3.24 21.55 -10.40
N ALA A 333 -1.91 21.54 -10.17
CA ALA A 333 -1.14 22.68 -9.66
C ALA A 333 -1.74 23.31 -8.39
N LEU A 334 -2.16 22.46 -7.46
CA LEU A 334 -2.71 22.93 -6.18
C LEU A 334 -1.63 23.72 -5.40
N PRO A 335 -1.95 24.89 -4.85
CA PRO A 335 -1.00 25.74 -4.11
C PRO A 335 -0.57 25.16 -2.75
N VAL A 336 -1.03 23.97 -2.40
CA VAL A 336 -0.76 23.28 -1.14
C VAL A 336 0.71 22.90 -0.97
N LEU A 337 1.35 22.53 -2.08
CA LEU A 337 2.78 22.29 -2.11
C LEU A 337 3.40 23.56 -2.66
N GLY A 338 3.73 24.52 -1.78
CA GLY A 338 4.42 25.72 -2.20
C GLY A 338 5.55 25.38 -3.16
N HIS A 339 5.76 26.18 -4.21
CA HIS A 339 6.67 25.96 -5.34
C HIS A 339 8.12 25.57 -4.97
N ALA A 340 8.43 25.31 -3.71
CA ALA A 340 9.76 25.24 -3.13
C ALA A 340 10.32 23.85 -2.89
N VAL A 341 9.55 22.77 -2.82
CA VAL A 341 10.10 21.52 -2.25
C VAL A 341 10.48 20.46 -3.28
N TRP A 342 9.79 20.35 -4.41
CA TRP A 342 10.04 19.22 -5.31
C TRP A 342 10.85 19.50 -6.60
N PRO A 343 10.83 20.68 -7.23
CA PRO A 343 11.60 20.92 -8.47
C PRO A 343 13.10 21.08 -8.26
N ARG A 344 13.56 21.52 -7.06
CA ARG A 344 14.98 21.85 -6.84
C ARG A 344 15.89 20.67 -6.55
N LEU A 345 15.36 19.54 -6.16
CA LEU A 345 16.17 18.33 -5.93
C LEU A 345 16.63 17.65 -7.23
N PHE A 346 16.02 17.97 -8.38
CA PHE A 346 16.30 17.29 -9.65
C PHE A 346 16.39 18.19 -10.89
N ALA A 347 16.25 19.50 -10.76
CA ALA A 347 16.48 20.46 -11.83
C ALA A 347 17.88 21.05 -11.69
N LYS A 348 18.86 20.52 -12.44
CA LYS A 348 20.10 21.25 -12.69
C LYS A 348 19.75 22.51 -13.48
N GLU A 349 20.06 23.67 -12.90
CA GLU A 349 20.03 24.95 -13.57
C GLU A 349 20.81 24.88 -14.90
N ARG A 350 20.15 25.24 -15.99
CA ARG A 350 20.89 25.64 -17.20
C ARG A 350 21.51 27.01 -16.89
N VAL A 351 22.77 27.03 -16.57
CA VAL A 351 23.56 28.25 -16.67
C VAL A 351 23.70 28.56 -18.16
N ARG A 352 23.27 29.77 -18.52
CA ARG A 352 23.41 30.40 -19.83
C ARG A 352 24.89 30.56 -20.14
N SER A 353 25.26 30.25 -21.33
CA SER A 353 26.29 30.95 -22.09
C SER A 353 25.77 31.17 -23.49
#